data_37397dc88a7af95054177bda1b5daf90
#
_entry.id   37397dc88a7af95054177bda1b5daf90
#
_cell.length_a   1.000
_cell.length_b   1.000
_cell.length_c   1.000
_cell.angle_alpha   90.00
_cell.angle_beta   90.00
_cell.angle_gamma   90.00
#
_symmetry.space_group_name_H-M   'P 1'
#
loop_
_entity.id
_entity.type
_entity.pdbx_description
1 polymer ?
#
loop_
_entity_poly.entity_id
_entity_poly.type
_entity_poly.pdbx_seq_one_letter_code
_entity_poly.pdbx_strand_id
1 'polypeptide(L)'
;MIDKEKFIEYLDSKTCDTVIDDVQQCVDGWSMKELDSRSAIITLTRFAVDLTFKFSFTKKEALELILSMVQDHMDILGFEKPGSEDPVEKIKILH
;
A
#
# COMPACT_ATOMS: atom_id res chain seq x y z
N MET A 1 5.65 -7.99 15.55
CA MET A 1 5.22 -6.93 14.60
C MET A 1 6.34 -5.91 14.43
N ILE A 2 6.53 -5.42 13.26
CA ILE A 2 7.58 -4.43 12.98
C ILE A 2 7.17 -3.10 13.61
N ASP A 3 8.12 -2.51 14.34
CA ASP A 3 7.90 -1.20 14.94
C ASP A 3 7.84 -0.16 13.82
N LYS A 4 6.78 0.63 13.81
CA LYS A 4 6.51 1.64 12.80
C LYS A 4 7.67 2.64 12.64
N GLU A 5 8.17 3.17 13.74
CA GLU A 5 9.25 4.15 13.70
C GLU A 5 10.54 3.54 13.18
N LYS A 6 10.86 2.35 13.62
CA LYS A 6 12.05 1.64 13.15
C LYS A 6 11.94 1.27 11.68
N PHE A 7 10.75 0.88 11.24
CA PHE A 7 10.53 0.57 9.84
C PHE A 7 10.82 1.78 8.96
N ILE A 8 10.30 2.94 9.34
CA ILE A 8 10.52 4.19 8.58
C ILE A 8 12.00 4.57 8.54
N GLU A 9 12.71 4.38 9.64
CA GLU A 9 14.14 4.69 9.71
C GLU A 9 14.99 3.90 8.72
N TYR A 10 14.56 2.71 8.35
CA TYR A 10 15.30 1.87 7.42
C TYR A 10 14.98 2.14 5.96
N LEU A 11 14.02 3.01 5.69
CA LEU A 11 13.68 3.32 4.31
C LEU A 11 14.59 4.42 3.77
N ASP A 12 15.13 4.17 2.60
CA ASP A 12 15.91 5.19 1.89
C ASP A 12 14.93 6.19 1.26
N SER A 13 14.97 7.43 1.74
CA SER A 13 14.02 8.46 1.30
C SER A 13 14.13 8.77 -0.20
N LYS A 14 15.34 8.73 -0.74
CA LYS A 14 15.54 8.96 -2.17
C LYS A 14 14.88 7.86 -3.00
N THR A 15 15.03 6.62 -2.56
CA THR A 15 14.37 5.49 -3.22
C THR A 15 12.87 5.62 -3.12
N CYS A 16 12.36 5.98 -1.94
CA CYS A 16 10.92 6.16 -1.75
C CYS A 16 10.37 7.23 -2.68
N ASP A 17 11.03 8.37 -2.76
CA ASP A 17 10.59 9.47 -3.64
C ASP A 17 10.58 9.04 -5.11
N THR A 18 11.61 8.33 -5.53
CA THR A 18 11.70 7.83 -6.90
C THR A 18 10.56 6.85 -7.22
N VAL A 19 10.30 5.92 -6.30
CA VAL A 19 9.22 4.93 -6.49
C VAL A 19 7.86 5.63 -6.54
N ILE A 20 7.64 6.60 -5.66
CA ILE A 20 6.38 7.36 -5.66
C ILE A 20 6.18 8.06 -7.00
N ASP A 21 7.21 8.73 -7.48
CA ASP A 21 7.15 9.44 -8.76
C ASP A 21 6.89 8.49 -9.93
N ASP A 22 7.59 7.37 -9.96
CA ASP A 22 7.44 6.37 -11.02
C ASP A 22 6.04 5.76 -11.03
N VAL A 23 5.53 5.40 -9.86
CA VAL A 23 4.19 4.84 -9.73
C VAL A 23 3.13 5.88 -10.11
N GLN A 24 3.33 7.14 -9.69
CA GLN A 24 2.42 8.21 -10.05
C GLN A 24 2.33 8.39 -11.57
N GLN A 25 3.45 8.33 -12.26
CA GLN A 25 3.48 8.41 -13.71
C GLN A 25 2.73 7.23 -14.35
N CYS A 26 2.88 6.04 -13.80
CA CYS A 26 2.13 4.87 -14.26
C CYS A 26 0.63 5.07 -14.09
N VAL A 27 0.21 5.53 -12.93
CA VAL A 27 -1.20 5.76 -12.62
C VAL A 27 -1.79 6.81 -13.56
N ASP A 28 -1.06 7.89 -13.81
CA ASP A 28 -1.50 8.94 -14.72
C ASP A 28 -1.65 8.39 -16.16
N GLY A 29 -0.69 7.55 -16.56
CA GLY A 29 -0.74 6.91 -17.88
C GLY A 29 -1.95 5.97 -18.02
N TRP A 30 -2.29 5.25 -16.96
CA TRP A 30 -3.46 4.37 -16.97
C TRP A 30 -4.75 5.17 -17.09
N SER A 31 -4.83 6.31 -16.41
CA SER A 31 -5.96 7.22 -16.53
C SER A 31 -6.15 7.68 -17.97
N MET A 32 -5.06 8.03 -18.63
CA MET A 32 -5.09 8.46 -20.02
C MET A 32 -5.52 7.35 -20.99
N LYS A 33 -5.24 6.11 -20.63
CA LYS A 33 -5.64 4.95 -21.46
C LYS A 33 -7.08 4.49 -21.18
N GLU A 34 -7.76 5.17 -20.28
CA GLU A 34 -9.12 4.83 -19.88
C GLU A 34 -9.28 3.40 -19.34
N LEU A 35 -8.24 2.92 -18.64
CA LEU A 35 -8.30 1.60 -18.02
C LEU A 35 -9.24 1.64 -16.82
N ASP A 36 -9.85 0.48 -16.55
CA ASP A 36 -10.71 0.35 -15.37
C ASP A 36 -9.88 0.59 -14.11
N SER A 37 -10.17 1.69 -13.40
CA SER A 37 -9.38 2.12 -12.24
C SER A 37 -9.36 1.09 -11.13
N ARG A 38 -10.49 0.44 -10.87
CA ARG A 38 -10.57 -0.56 -9.80
C ARG A 38 -9.69 -1.76 -10.10
N SER A 39 -9.76 -2.26 -11.32
CA SER A 39 -8.95 -3.39 -11.74
C SER A 39 -7.47 -3.05 -11.71
N ALA A 40 -7.11 -1.83 -12.13
CA ALA A 40 -5.73 -1.38 -12.12
C ALA A 40 -5.19 -1.32 -10.68
N ILE A 41 -5.95 -0.77 -9.74
CA ILE A 41 -5.54 -0.67 -8.34
C ILE A 41 -5.39 -2.05 -7.70
N ILE A 42 -6.34 -2.94 -7.94
CA ILE A 42 -6.27 -4.31 -7.41
C ILE A 42 -5.05 -5.04 -7.97
N THR A 43 -4.80 -4.91 -9.25
CA THR A 43 -3.65 -5.52 -9.89
C THR A 43 -2.34 -4.98 -9.33
N LEU A 44 -2.24 -3.66 -9.16
CA LEU A 44 -1.05 -3.05 -8.57
C LEU A 44 -0.82 -3.55 -7.15
N THR A 45 -1.87 -3.63 -6.35
CA THR A 45 -1.77 -4.10 -4.97
C THR A 45 -1.29 -5.56 -4.92
N ARG A 46 -1.83 -6.42 -5.76
CA ARG A 46 -1.40 -7.82 -5.82
C ARG A 46 0.05 -7.94 -6.28
N PHE A 47 0.44 -7.13 -7.22
CA PHE A 47 1.82 -7.12 -7.69
C PHE A 47 2.78 -6.71 -6.56
N ALA A 48 2.42 -5.68 -5.80
CA ALA A 48 3.23 -5.23 -4.67
C ALA A 48 3.32 -6.32 -3.59
N VAL A 49 2.22 -7.00 -3.29
CA VAL A 49 2.21 -8.11 -2.34
C VAL A 49 3.12 -9.24 -2.83
N ASP A 50 3.02 -9.60 -4.10
CA ASP A 50 3.86 -10.64 -4.69
C ASP A 50 5.34 -10.30 -4.58
N LEU A 51 5.72 -9.06 -4.89
CA LEU A 51 7.10 -8.61 -4.75
C LEU A 51 7.57 -8.67 -3.30
N THR A 52 6.71 -8.33 -2.35
CA THR A 52 7.06 -8.39 -0.94
C THR A 52 7.40 -9.82 -0.52
N PHE A 53 6.63 -10.80 -0.96
CA PHE A 53 6.92 -12.20 -0.66
C PHE A 53 8.20 -12.70 -1.35
N LYS A 54 8.46 -12.23 -2.55
CA LYS A 54 9.67 -12.64 -3.30
C LYS A 54 10.96 -12.09 -2.70
N PHE A 55 10.92 -10.87 -2.16
CA PHE A 55 12.11 -10.20 -1.68
C PHE A 55 12.27 -10.19 -0.17
N SER A 56 11.36 -10.81 0.58
CA SER A 56 11.51 -10.98 2.02
C SER A 56 12.20 -12.31 2.33
N PHE A 57 12.91 -12.36 3.46
CA PHE A 57 13.63 -13.57 3.85
C PHE A 57 12.70 -14.72 4.20
N THR A 58 11.56 -14.44 4.81
CA THR A 58 10.58 -15.46 5.17
C THR A 58 9.18 -14.98 4.83
N LYS A 59 8.25 -15.95 4.70
CA LYS A 59 6.84 -15.63 4.49
C LYS A 59 6.25 -14.86 5.68
N LYS A 60 6.69 -15.20 6.89
CA LYS A 60 6.26 -14.51 8.11
C LYS A 60 6.67 -13.04 8.08
N GLU A 61 7.91 -12.77 7.71
CA GLU A 61 8.42 -11.41 7.59
C GLU A 61 7.63 -10.61 6.56
N ALA A 62 7.37 -11.21 5.39
CA ALA A 62 6.58 -10.55 4.35
C ALA A 62 5.18 -10.20 4.85
N LEU A 63 4.52 -11.14 5.52
CA LEU A 63 3.19 -10.91 6.06
C LEU A 63 3.18 -9.80 7.11
N GLU A 64 4.14 -9.82 8.02
CA GLU A 64 4.26 -8.79 9.05
C GLU A 64 4.49 -7.42 8.44
N LEU A 65 5.31 -7.33 7.41
CA LEU A 65 5.59 -6.08 6.71
C LEU A 65 4.32 -5.53 6.06
N ILE A 66 3.58 -6.37 5.35
CA ILE A 66 2.34 -5.96 4.70
C ILE A 66 1.32 -5.48 5.72
N LEU A 67 1.14 -6.24 6.81
CA LEU A 67 0.19 -5.88 7.86
C LEU A 67 0.57 -4.57 8.54
N SER A 68 1.87 -4.35 8.77
CA SER A 68 2.35 -3.11 9.37
C SER A 68 2.05 -1.91 8.47
N MET A 69 2.26 -2.05 7.16
CA MET A 69 1.97 -0.96 6.23
C MET A 69 0.48 -0.65 6.17
N VAL A 70 -0.37 -1.68 6.20
CA VAL A 70 -1.82 -1.49 6.22
C VAL A 70 -2.23 -0.76 7.50
N GLN A 71 -1.71 -1.19 8.64
CA GLN A 71 -2.03 -0.58 9.92
C GLN A 71 -1.59 0.89 9.96
N ASP A 72 -0.37 1.17 9.51
CA ASP A 72 0.14 2.53 9.46
C ASP A 72 -0.74 3.43 8.61
N HIS A 73 -1.16 2.95 7.47
CA HIS A 73 -2.00 3.74 6.59
C HIS A 73 -3.39 3.98 7.17
N MET A 74 -3.94 2.99 7.87
CA MET A 74 -5.21 3.15 8.56
C MET A 74 -5.11 4.20 9.67
N ASP A 75 -3.99 4.21 10.40
CA ASP A 75 -3.75 5.23 11.42
C ASP A 75 -3.70 6.64 10.80
N ILE A 76 -3.03 6.78 9.67
CA ILE A 76 -2.95 8.06 8.95
C ILE A 76 -4.33 8.53 8.50
N LEU A 77 -5.16 7.61 8.01
CA LEU A 77 -6.51 7.93 7.55
C LEU A 77 -7.52 8.10 8.69
N GLY A 78 -7.14 7.74 9.92
CA GLY A 78 -8.03 7.86 11.07
C GLY A 78 -8.96 6.69 11.29
N PHE A 79 -8.73 5.54 10.63
CA PHE A 79 -9.46 4.32 10.90
C PHE A 79 -8.95 3.69 12.19
N GLU A 80 -9.84 3.18 13.01
CA GLU A 80 -9.43 2.64 14.29
C GLU A 80 -8.75 1.27 14.22
N LYS A 81 -9.33 0.34 13.50
CA LYS A 81 -8.81 -1.03 13.45
C LYS A 81 -9.15 -1.70 12.13
N PRO A 82 -8.28 -2.61 11.66
CA PRO A 82 -8.65 -3.49 10.56
C PRO A 82 -9.89 -4.30 10.96
N GLY A 83 -10.87 -4.34 10.09
CA GLY A 83 -12.10 -5.07 10.35
C GLY A 83 -13.10 -4.35 11.21
N SER A 84 -12.80 -3.15 11.73
CA SER A 84 -13.81 -2.35 12.38
C SER A 84 -14.85 -1.91 11.34
N GLU A 85 -16.08 -1.74 11.79
CA GLU A 85 -17.15 -1.32 10.90
C GLU A 85 -17.02 0.15 10.57
N ASP A 86 -16.14 0.47 9.66
CA ASP A 86 -16.06 1.82 9.16
C ASP A 86 -17.34 2.18 8.44
N PRO A 87 -17.75 3.44 8.51
CA PRO A 87 -18.92 3.86 7.77
C PRO A 87 -18.81 3.47 6.31
N VAL A 88 -19.81 2.80 5.81
CA VAL A 88 -19.87 2.38 4.41
C VAL A 88 -19.66 3.57 3.48
N GLU A 89 -20.07 4.74 3.91
CA GLU A 89 -19.92 5.98 3.17
C GLU A 89 -18.46 6.30 2.86
N LYS A 90 -17.54 6.00 3.78
CA LYS A 90 -16.11 6.22 3.55
C LYS A 90 -15.59 5.33 2.44
N ILE A 91 -16.06 4.10 2.40
CA ILE A 91 -15.68 3.16 1.36
C ILE A 91 -16.21 3.62 0.00
N LYS A 92 -17.43 4.13 -0.04
CA LYS A 92 -18.04 4.65 -1.26
C LYS A 92 -17.29 5.87 -1.81
N ILE A 93 -16.78 6.71 -0.94
CA ILE A 93 -16.05 7.91 -1.35
C ILE A 93 -14.74 7.52 -2.07
N LEU A 94 -14.14 6.41 -1.68
CA LEU A 94 -12.90 5.93 -2.30
C LEU A 94 -13.11 5.38 -3.72
N HIS A 95 -14.33 5.12 -4.08
CA HIS A 95 -14.68 4.66 -5.41
C HIS A 95 -15.00 5.83 -6.33
#